data_0d34c7cb2517cc3d81868c49d8110b04
#
_entry.id   0d34c7cb2517cc3d81868c49d8110b04
#
_cell.length_a   1.000
_cell.length_b   1.000
_cell.length_c   1.000
_cell.angle_alpha   90.00
_cell.angle_beta   90.00
_cell.angle_gamma   90.00
#
_symmetry.space_group_name_H-M   'P 1'
#
loop_
_entity.id
_entity.type
_entity.pdbx_description
1 polymer ?
#
loop_
_entity_poly.entity_id
_entity_poly.type
_entity_poly.pdbx_seq_one_letter_code
_entity_poly.pdbx_strand_id
1 'polypeptide(L)'
;PAFAKDAVLEAAFGGCELIVCITEGIPAKDEAEMYDILKKETKVSLLGPNCPGLISPGKANVGIMPHEITLPGNIGVVSRSGTLTYQAVHELTNLNIGQSTCIGIGGDPVPGMSFIDVIEKFQADSETEGIVMIGEIGGTAEEEAADFIKQNVTKPVVSYIAGVTAPPGKKMGHAGAIVSGNKGTAEAKIQALTDAGAIVVKTPTEIGK
;
A
#
# COMPACT_ATOMS: atom_id res chain seq x y z
N PRO A 1 -18.86 1.95 8.66
CA PRO A 1 -18.31 3.18 8.07
C PRO A 1 -18.77 4.45 8.78
N ALA A 2 -20.06 4.54 9.16
CA ALA A 2 -20.66 5.76 9.71
C ALA A 2 -19.98 6.30 11.00
N PHE A 3 -19.30 5.45 11.75
CA PHE A 3 -18.65 5.82 13.02
C PHE A 3 -17.11 5.72 12.94
N ALA A 4 -16.56 5.38 11.78
CA ALA A 4 -15.13 5.11 11.65
C ALA A 4 -14.28 6.37 11.89
N LYS A 5 -14.71 7.53 11.38
CA LYS A 5 -14.03 8.81 11.62
C LYS A 5 -13.93 9.12 13.11
N ASP A 6 -15.04 9.04 13.83
CA ASP A 6 -15.06 9.35 15.26
C ASP A 6 -14.18 8.39 16.06
N ALA A 7 -14.24 7.08 15.73
CA ALA A 7 -13.42 6.08 16.40
C ALA A 7 -11.92 6.27 16.16
N VAL A 8 -11.52 6.64 14.95
CA VAL A 8 -10.12 6.94 14.62
C VAL A 8 -9.65 8.19 15.37
N LEU A 9 -10.45 9.24 15.40
CA LEU A 9 -10.11 10.47 16.13
C LEU A 9 -10.04 10.22 17.64
N GLU A 10 -10.98 9.46 18.20
CA GLU A 10 -10.95 9.08 19.62
C GLU A 10 -9.66 8.32 19.97
N ALA A 11 -9.27 7.33 19.15
CA ALA A 11 -8.04 6.57 19.36
C ALA A 11 -6.80 7.48 19.26
N ALA A 12 -6.76 8.40 18.29
CA ALA A 12 -5.65 9.32 18.08
C ALA A 12 -5.48 10.28 19.26
N PHE A 13 -6.55 10.89 19.73
CA PHE A 13 -6.52 11.76 20.91
C PHE A 13 -6.34 10.99 22.22
N GLY A 14 -6.66 9.69 22.21
CA GLY A 14 -6.37 8.75 23.29
C GLY A 14 -4.91 8.36 23.41
N GLY A 15 -4.05 8.81 22.48
CA GLY A 15 -2.60 8.59 22.51
C GLY A 15 -2.11 7.35 21.77
N CYS A 16 -2.92 6.76 20.89
CA CYS A 16 -2.43 5.71 19.99
C CYS A 16 -1.41 6.29 19.01
N GLU A 17 -0.27 5.60 18.84
CA GLU A 17 0.78 6.01 17.89
C GLU A 17 0.54 5.45 16.48
N LEU A 18 -0.14 4.29 16.38
CA LEU A 18 -0.52 3.65 15.15
C LEU A 18 -1.98 3.24 15.21
N ILE A 19 -2.75 3.62 14.19
CA ILE A 19 -4.13 3.22 13.99
C ILE A 19 -4.25 2.48 12.67
N VAL A 20 -4.90 1.32 12.69
CA VAL A 20 -5.22 0.55 11.48
C VAL A 20 -6.73 0.61 11.26
N CYS A 21 -7.16 1.32 10.22
CA CYS A 21 -8.55 1.44 9.83
C CYS A 21 -8.87 0.49 8.67
N ILE A 22 -9.44 -0.68 8.98
CA ILE A 22 -9.82 -1.68 7.95
C ILE A 22 -11.14 -1.35 7.26
N THR A 23 -11.90 -0.39 7.79
CA THR A 23 -13.25 -0.08 7.36
C THR A 23 -13.29 0.42 5.92
N GLU A 24 -14.10 -0.23 5.09
CA GLU A 24 -14.44 0.18 3.72
C GLU A 24 -15.73 1.01 3.72
N GLY A 25 -15.84 1.94 2.77
CA GLY A 25 -17.06 2.72 2.52
C GLY A 25 -17.24 3.92 3.44
N ILE A 26 -16.17 4.45 3.99
CA ILE A 26 -16.18 5.77 4.64
C ILE A 26 -16.39 6.82 3.56
N PRO A 27 -17.28 7.81 3.75
CA PRO A 27 -17.43 8.90 2.80
C PRO A 27 -16.11 9.68 2.61
N ALA A 28 -15.73 9.97 1.37
CA ALA A 28 -14.48 10.68 1.08
C ALA A 28 -14.34 12.03 1.80
N LYS A 29 -15.47 12.69 2.10
CA LYS A 29 -15.49 13.91 2.92
C LYS A 29 -15.01 13.62 4.34
N ASP A 30 -15.50 12.53 4.95
CA ASP A 30 -15.12 12.15 6.32
C ASP A 30 -13.66 11.69 6.37
N GLU A 31 -13.18 11.01 5.32
CA GLU A 31 -11.75 10.68 5.18
C GLU A 31 -10.89 11.93 5.14
N ALA A 32 -11.25 12.91 4.31
CA ALA A 32 -10.51 14.16 4.17
C ALA A 32 -10.49 14.98 5.47
N GLU A 33 -11.63 15.09 6.15
CA GLU A 33 -11.73 15.78 7.45
C GLU A 33 -10.88 15.06 8.51
N MET A 34 -11.01 13.74 8.61
CA MET A 34 -10.23 12.90 9.53
C MET A 34 -8.72 13.07 9.29
N TYR A 35 -8.27 12.95 8.04
CA TYR A 35 -6.86 13.10 7.66
C TYR A 35 -6.31 14.48 8.02
N ASP A 36 -7.08 15.55 7.74
CA ASP A 36 -6.68 16.93 8.03
C ASP A 36 -6.50 17.15 9.54
N ILE A 37 -7.42 16.65 10.36
CA ILE A 37 -7.33 16.72 11.82
C ILE A 37 -6.12 15.95 12.33
N LEU A 38 -5.96 14.69 11.90
CA LEU A 38 -4.84 13.85 12.33
C LEU A 38 -3.50 14.50 12.02
N LYS A 39 -3.35 15.06 10.81
CA LYS A 39 -2.11 15.70 10.36
C LYS A 39 -1.77 16.97 11.12
N LYS A 40 -2.78 17.74 11.53
CA LYS A 40 -2.58 19.03 12.21
C LYS A 40 -2.44 18.89 13.72
N GLU A 41 -3.16 17.96 14.33
CA GLU A 41 -3.36 17.95 15.78
C GLU A 41 -2.71 16.73 16.46
N THR A 42 -2.19 15.77 15.70
CA THR A 42 -1.61 14.55 16.26
C THR A 42 -0.31 14.17 15.58
N LYS A 43 0.37 13.15 16.13
CA LYS A 43 1.54 12.50 15.51
C LYS A 43 1.24 11.05 15.12
N VAL A 44 -0.04 10.66 15.13
CA VAL A 44 -0.45 9.30 14.86
C VAL A 44 -0.16 8.91 13.40
N SER A 45 0.27 7.69 13.21
CA SER A 45 0.29 7.06 11.88
C SER A 45 -1.02 6.35 11.65
N LEU A 46 -1.76 6.74 10.61
CA LEU A 46 -2.99 6.06 10.17
C LEU A 46 -2.68 5.15 8.98
N LEU A 47 -2.98 3.86 9.09
CA LEU A 47 -2.97 2.90 8.00
C LEU A 47 -4.40 2.62 7.54
N GLY A 48 -4.65 2.74 6.25
CA GLY A 48 -6.00 2.72 5.68
C GLY A 48 -6.60 4.13 5.55
N PRO A 49 -7.91 4.29 5.38
CA PRO A 49 -8.97 3.26 5.49
C PRO A 49 -8.97 2.23 4.35
N ASN A 50 -9.94 1.30 4.41
CA ASN A 50 -10.11 0.25 3.41
C ASN A 50 -8.82 -0.56 3.16
N CYS A 51 -8.21 -1.04 4.23
CA CYS A 51 -6.94 -1.76 4.18
C CYS A 51 -6.99 -3.09 4.95
N PRO A 52 -6.12 -4.05 4.62
CA PRO A 52 -6.01 -5.30 5.37
C PRO A 52 -5.17 -5.15 6.65
N GLY A 53 -4.54 -4.00 6.87
CA GLY A 53 -3.61 -3.79 7.97
C GLY A 53 -2.17 -4.13 7.63
N LEU A 54 -1.43 -4.61 8.61
CA LEU A 54 -0.04 -5.00 8.48
C LEU A 54 0.27 -6.31 9.23
N ILE A 55 1.24 -7.03 8.72
CA ILE A 55 1.81 -8.20 9.40
C ILE A 55 3.34 -8.21 9.26
N SER A 56 4.04 -8.39 10.38
CA SER A 56 5.46 -8.75 10.42
C SER A 56 5.52 -10.22 10.86
N PRO A 57 5.77 -11.16 9.95
CA PRO A 57 5.66 -12.59 10.22
C PRO A 57 6.53 -13.02 11.40
N GLY A 58 5.94 -13.78 12.33
CA GLY A 58 6.60 -14.19 13.56
C GLY A 58 6.71 -13.12 14.66
N LYS A 59 6.28 -11.87 14.42
CA LYS A 59 6.37 -10.75 15.36
C LYS A 59 5.01 -10.17 15.73
N ALA A 60 4.25 -9.66 14.76
CA ALA A 60 2.97 -8.99 15.01
C ALA A 60 2.04 -9.08 13.80
N ASN A 61 0.73 -9.09 14.07
CA ASN A 61 -0.33 -8.93 13.07
C ASN A 61 -1.35 -7.93 13.61
N VAL A 62 -1.51 -6.80 12.92
CA VAL A 62 -2.48 -5.75 13.26
C VAL A 62 -3.39 -5.54 12.05
N GLY A 63 -4.57 -6.11 12.11
CA GLY A 63 -5.53 -6.11 11.00
C GLY A 63 -6.06 -7.51 10.71
N ILE A 64 -6.29 -7.81 9.43
CA ILE A 64 -6.97 -9.03 8.97
C ILE A 64 -6.14 -9.85 7.97
N MET A 65 -4.83 -9.63 7.88
CA MET A 65 -3.98 -10.45 7.01
C MET A 65 -3.87 -11.87 7.54
N PRO A 66 -4.10 -12.91 6.69
CA PRO A 66 -3.97 -14.29 7.09
C PRO A 66 -2.50 -14.64 7.33
N HIS A 67 -2.17 -15.08 8.53
CA HIS A 67 -0.78 -15.40 8.89
C HIS A 67 -0.27 -16.67 8.20
N GLU A 68 -1.17 -17.55 7.82
CA GLU A 68 -0.87 -18.85 7.20
C GLU A 68 -0.19 -18.71 5.82
N ILE A 69 -0.36 -17.57 5.15
CA ILE A 69 0.26 -17.32 3.85
C ILE A 69 1.63 -16.67 3.97
N THR A 70 2.09 -16.35 5.17
CA THR A 70 3.33 -15.59 5.41
C THR A 70 4.48 -16.48 5.87
N LEU A 71 5.70 -16.05 5.60
CA LEU A 71 6.93 -16.67 6.06
C LEU A 71 7.87 -15.58 6.57
N PRO A 72 8.48 -15.69 7.77
CA PRO A 72 9.50 -14.75 8.20
C PRO A 72 10.67 -14.66 7.22
N GLY A 73 11.11 -13.45 6.89
CA GLY A 73 12.19 -13.20 5.95
C GLY A 73 12.52 -11.73 5.80
N ASN A 74 12.97 -11.31 4.61
CA ASN A 74 13.59 -10.02 4.38
C ASN A 74 12.94 -9.17 3.26
N ILE A 75 11.76 -9.54 2.77
CA ILE A 75 11.05 -8.76 1.75
C ILE A 75 9.95 -7.92 2.38
N GLY A 76 10.06 -6.60 2.22
CA GLY A 76 8.97 -5.67 2.53
C GLY A 76 7.92 -5.66 1.41
N VAL A 77 6.65 -5.76 1.76
CA VAL A 77 5.55 -5.72 0.78
C VAL A 77 4.63 -4.55 1.11
N VAL A 78 4.40 -3.67 0.14
CA VAL A 78 3.43 -2.58 0.25
C VAL A 78 2.44 -2.62 -0.92
N SER A 79 1.14 -2.50 -0.61
CA SER A 79 0.09 -2.61 -1.62
C SER A 79 -1.13 -1.74 -1.30
N ARG A 80 -1.81 -1.26 -2.34
CA ARG A 80 -3.15 -0.64 -2.21
C ARG A 80 -4.26 -1.68 -2.07
N SER A 81 -4.06 -2.89 -2.61
CA SER A 81 -5.06 -3.93 -2.66
C SER A 81 -4.82 -5.02 -1.61
N GLY A 82 -5.82 -5.32 -0.78
CA GLY A 82 -5.76 -6.44 0.15
C GLY A 82 -5.58 -7.78 -0.58
N THR A 83 -6.41 -8.05 -1.57
CA THR A 83 -6.38 -9.31 -2.34
C THR A 83 -5.04 -9.53 -3.04
N LEU A 84 -4.50 -8.50 -3.70
CA LEU A 84 -3.21 -8.60 -4.38
C LEU A 84 -2.04 -8.71 -3.38
N THR A 85 -2.17 -8.10 -2.19
CA THR A 85 -1.22 -8.34 -1.10
C THR A 85 -1.16 -9.82 -0.75
N TYR A 86 -2.32 -10.45 -0.52
CA TYR A 86 -2.38 -11.86 -0.16
C TYR A 86 -1.82 -12.76 -1.26
N GLN A 87 -2.13 -12.46 -2.52
CA GLN A 87 -1.60 -13.21 -3.64
C GLN A 87 -0.07 -13.11 -3.72
N ALA A 88 0.49 -11.91 -3.68
CA ALA A 88 1.92 -11.69 -3.76
C ALA A 88 2.67 -12.36 -2.60
N VAL A 89 2.17 -12.21 -1.39
CA VAL A 89 2.75 -12.83 -0.18
C VAL A 89 2.72 -14.35 -0.28
N HIS A 90 1.61 -14.93 -0.73
CA HIS A 90 1.49 -16.38 -0.94
C HIS A 90 2.45 -16.90 -2.02
N GLU A 91 2.59 -16.17 -3.15
CA GLU A 91 3.55 -16.53 -4.21
C GLU A 91 4.99 -16.49 -3.71
N LEU A 92 5.38 -15.44 -2.98
CA LEU A 92 6.70 -15.34 -2.36
C LEU A 92 6.95 -16.50 -1.38
N THR A 93 6.00 -16.77 -0.51
CA THR A 93 6.10 -17.85 0.49
C THR A 93 6.25 -19.22 -0.15
N ASN A 94 5.52 -19.50 -1.24
CA ASN A 94 5.65 -20.76 -1.99
C ASN A 94 7.04 -20.94 -2.64
N LEU A 95 7.75 -19.84 -2.87
CA LEU A 95 9.13 -19.83 -3.37
C LEU A 95 10.18 -19.82 -2.24
N ASN A 96 9.74 -19.95 -0.97
CA ASN A 96 10.57 -19.79 0.22
C ASN A 96 11.21 -18.40 0.36
N ILE A 97 10.57 -17.38 -0.18
CA ILE A 97 10.95 -15.98 -0.04
C ILE A 97 10.08 -15.37 1.07
N GLY A 98 10.66 -15.18 2.25
CA GLY A 98 9.95 -14.67 3.41
C GLY A 98 9.86 -13.15 3.44
N GLN A 99 8.94 -12.64 4.27
CA GLN A 99 8.65 -11.23 4.39
C GLN A 99 9.15 -10.66 5.73
N SER A 100 9.72 -9.46 5.69
CA SER A 100 10.01 -8.68 6.90
C SER A 100 8.73 -8.07 7.46
N THR A 101 7.98 -7.39 6.59
CA THR A 101 6.67 -6.81 6.92
C THR A 101 5.84 -6.66 5.64
N CYS A 102 4.55 -7.01 5.72
CA CYS A 102 3.57 -6.75 4.68
C CYS A 102 2.61 -5.67 5.14
N ILE A 103 2.37 -4.65 4.32
CA ILE A 103 1.53 -3.49 4.63
C ILE A 103 0.54 -3.25 3.49
N GLY A 104 -0.76 -3.26 3.82
CA GLY A 104 -1.77 -2.78 2.90
C GLY A 104 -2.16 -1.35 3.26
N ILE A 105 -1.90 -0.39 2.38
CA ILE A 105 -2.20 1.02 2.63
C ILE A 105 -3.65 1.42 2.33
N GLY A 106 -4.39 0.56 1.63
CA GLY A 106 -5.79 0.80 1.27
C GLY A 106 -5.98 1.41 -0.11
N GLY A 107 -7.20 1.25 -0.62
CA GLY A 107 -7.60 1.68 -1.96
C GLY A 107 -8.50 2.92 -1.99
N ASP A 108 -8.74 3.56 -0.87
CA ASP A 108 -9.60 4.75 -0.78
C ASP A 108 -8.88 6.02 -1.27
N PRO A 109 -9.62 7.07 -1.65
CA PRO A 109 -9.05 8.29 -2.25
C PRO A 109 -8.13 9.07 -1.32
N VAL A 110 -8.35 8.99 -0.01
CA VAL A 110 -7.58 9.72 0.99
C VAL A 110 -6.98 8.73 1.99
N PRO A 111 -5.89 8.04 1.63
CA PRO A 111 -5.20 7.14 2.54
C PRO A 111 -4.45 7.92 3.63
N GLY A 112 -4.29 7.32 4.79
CA GLY A 112 -3.45 7.84 5.86
C GLY A 112 -1.97 7.79 5.47
N MET A 113 -1.36 6.60 5.48
CA MET A 113 0.00 6.39 4.99
C MET A 113 0.01 6.20 3.47
N SER A 114 0.98 6.82 2.81
CA SER A 114 1.26 6.67 1.38
C SER A 114 2.27 5.55 1.09
N PHE A 115 2.50 5.25 -0.19
CA PHE A 115 3.63 4.40 -0.61
C PHE A 115 4.97 4.95 -0.11
N ILE A 116 5.17 6.27 -0.19
CA ILE A 116 6.43 6.91 0.22
C ILE A 116 6.69 6.67 1.70
N ASP A 117 5.68 6.88 2.56
CA ASP A 117 5.82 6.67 4.01
C ASP A 117 6.24 5.24 4.36
N VAL A 118 5.73 4.26 3.63
CA VAL A 118 6.06 2.85 3.85
C VAL A 118 7.42 2.49 3.27
N ILE A 119 7.71 2.92 2.03
CA ILE A 119 8.99 2.64 1.35
C ILE A 119 10.16 3.26 2.10
N GLU A 120 9.98 4.47 2.66
CA GLU A 120 10.99 5.11 3.52
C GLU A 120 11.32 4.25 4.74
N LYS A 121 10.28 3.69 5.39
CA LYS A 121 10.47 2.76 6.52
C LYS A 121 11.18 1.48 6.09
N PHE A 122 10.82 0.89 4.96
CA PHE A 122 11.50 -0.30 4.43
C PHE A 122 12.95 0.00 4.04
N GLN A 123 13.24 1.18 3.49
CA GLN A 123 14.61 1.58 3.19
C GLN A 123 15.46 1.71 4.46
N ALA A 124 14.90 2.22 5.55
CA ALA A 124 15.57 2.40 6.83
C ALA A 124 15.70 1.11 7.64
N ASP A 125 14.82 0.12 7.41
CA ASP A 125 14.78 -1.12 8.16
C ASP A 125 15.91 -2.08 7.73
N SER A 126 16.79 -2.44 8.66
CA SER A 126 17.91 -3.36 8.40
C SER A 126 17.48 -4.81 8.13
N GLU A 127 16.28 -5.20 8.53
CA GLU A 127 15.74 -6.54 8.25
C GLU A 127 15.10 -6.64 6.87
N THR A 128 14.83 -5.52 6.20
CA THR A 128 14.29 -5.49 4.85
C THR A 128 15.40 -5.34 3.82
N GLU A 129 15.57 -6.31 2.93
CA GLU A 129 16.60 -6.30 1.89
C GLU A 129 16.06 -6.05 0.48
N GLY A 130 14.77 -6.24 0.26
CA GLY A 130 14.09 -5.96 -1.00
C GLY A 130 12.64 -5.52 -0.76
N ILE A 131 12.06 -4.84 -1.74
CA ILE A 131 10.74 -4.24 -1.62
C ILE A 131 9.86 -4.71 -2.77
N VAL A 132 8.65 -5.15 -2.45
CA VAL A 132 7.57 -5.40 -3.42
C VAL A 132 6.54 -4.29 -3.28
N MET A 133 6.28 -3.57 -4.37
CA MET A 133 5.28 -2.51 -4.45
C MET A 133 4.16 -2.89 -5.42
N ILE A 134 2.92 -2.93 -4.93
CA ILE A 134 1.75 -3.25 -5.73
C ILE A 134 0.82 -2.05 -5.79
N GLY A 135 0.75 -1.46 -6.98
CA GLY A 135 -0.12 -0.33 -7.29
C GLY A 135 -1.27 -0.72 -8.22
N GLU A 136 -2.01 0.27 -8.60
CA GLU A 136 -3.16 0.15 -9.50
C GLU A 136 -3.37 1.43 -10.31
N ILE A 137 -4.24 1.36 -11.31
CA ILE A 137 -4.65 2.55 -12.06
C ILE A 137 -5.32 3.60 -11.17
N GLY A 138 -5.26 4.85 -11.60
CA GLY A 138 -5.87 6.00 -10.92
C GLY A 138 -4.92 6.75 -10.01
N GLY A 139 -5.15 8.06 -9.88
CA GLY A 139 -4.28 8.95 -9.12
C GLY A 139 -2.84 9.01 -9.62
N THR A 140 -1.94 9.54 -8.80
CA THR A 140 -0.51 9.76 -9.11
C THR A 140 0.44 9.16 -8.07
N ALA A 141 -0.09 8.44 -7.09
CA ALA A 141 0.68 7.96 -5.94
C ALA A 141 1.85 7.02 -6.32
N GLU A 142 1.68 6.23 -7.38
CA GLU A 142 2.72 5.32 -7.88
C GLU A 142 3.83 6.07 -8.63
N GLU A 143 3.48 7.14 -9.37
CA GLU A 143 4.45 8.02 -10.03
C GLU A 143 5.25 8.82 -8.99
N GLU A 144 4.61 9.33 -7.95
CA GLU A 144 5.27 10.00 -6.82
C GLU A 144 6.19 9.04 -6.07
N ALA A 145 5.75 7.80 -5.86
CA ALA A 145 6.58 6.75 -5.28
C ALA A 145 7.78 6.40 -6.17
N ALA A 146 7.62 6.38 -7.50
CA ALA A 146 8.70 6.15 -8.45
C ALA A 146 9.78 7.25 -8.33
N ASP A 147 9.37 8.52 -8.26
CA ASP A 147 10.31 9.63 -8.05
C ASP A 147 11.07 9.50 -6.72
N PHE A 148 10.39 9.09 -5.66
CA PHE A 148 11.01 8.84 -4.37
C PHE A 148 12.00 7.67 -4.43
N ILE A 149 11.61 6.55 -5.05
CA ILE A 149 12.45 5.37 -5.23
C ILE A 149 13.75 5.74 -5.95
N LYS A 150 13.65 6.46 -7.06
CA LYS A 150 14.79 6.91 -7.86
C LYS A 150 15.83 7.70 -7.06
N GLN A 151 15.38 8.50 -6.11
CA GLN A 151 16.23 9.44 -5.37
C GLN A 151 16.74 8.88 -4.04
N ASN A 152 15.97 8.00 -3.38
CA ASN A 152 16.16 7.68 -1.98
C ASN A 152 16.30 6.19 -1.68
N VAL A 153 15.98 5.29 -2.63
CA VAL A 153 15.97 3.84 -2.37
C VAL A 153 17.16 3.17 -3.05
N THR A 154 17.91 2.43 -2.25
CA THR A 154 19.06 1.65 -2.72
C THR A 154 18.78 0.14 -2.77
N LYS A 155 17.70 -0.29 -2.13
CA LYS A 155 17.26 -1.68 -2.11
C LYS A 155 16.54 -2.02 -3.43
N PRO A 156 16.63 -3.26 -3.92
CA PRO A 156 15.90 -3.68 -5.12
C PRO A 156 14.39 -3.54 -4.90
N VAL A 157 13.71 -3.02 -5.93
CA VAL A 157 12.26 -2.86 -5.95
C VAL A 157 11.66 -3.66 -7.09
N VAL A 158 10.71 -4.54 -6.77
CA VAL A 158 9.86 -5.23 -7.75
C VAL A 158 8.46 -4.62 -7.66
N SER A 159 7.86 -4.30 -8.79
CA SER A 159 6.53 -3.69 -8.80
C SER A 159 5.56 -4.39 -9.73
N TYR A 160 4.29 -4.34 -9.37
CA TYR A 160 3.16 -4.75 -10.20
C TYR A 160 2.09 -3.67 -10.20
N ILE A 161 1.55 -3.35 -11.38
CA ILE A 161 0.45 -2.39 -11.54
C ILE A 161 -0.79 -3.10 -12.05
N ALA A 162 -1.84 -3.10 -11.24
CA ALA A 162 -3.13 -3.68 -11.60
C ALA A 162 -3.93 -2.74 -12.52
N GLY A 163 -4.79 -3.33 -13.36
CA GLY A 163 -5.74 -2.59 -14.17
C GLY A 163 -5.27 -2.23 -15.58
N VAL A 164 -4.19 -2.82 -16.10
CA VAL A 164 -3.67 -2.57 -17.47
C VAL A 164 -4.76 -2.72 -18.54
N THR A 165 -5.71 -3.65 -18.36
CA THR A 165 -6.81 -3.91 -19.29
C THR A 165 -8.11 -3.19 -18.94
N ALA A 166 -8.07 -2.29 -17.95
CA ALA A 166 -9.28 -1.60 -17.50
C ALA A 166 -9.80 -0.62 -18.58
N PRO A 167 -11.10 -0.63 -18.88
CA PRO A 167 -11.68 0.34 -19.81
C PRO A 167 -11.55 1.77 -19.24
N PRO A 168 -11.20 2.77 -20.09
CA PRO A 168 -11.15 4.15 -19.65
C PRO A 168 -12.46 4.62 -19.02
N GLY A 169 -12.37 5.41 -17.93
CA GLY A 169 -13.52 5.98 -17.23
C GLY A 169 -14.33 4.98 -16.40
N LYS A 170 -13.92 3.72 -16.33
CA LYS A 170 -14.58 2.72 -15.49
C LYS A 170 -13.83 2.55 -14.16
N LYS A 171 -14.57 2.62 -13.06
CA LYS A 171 -14.04 2.32 -11.71
C LYS A 171 -13.77 0.82 -11.59
N MET A 172 -12.58 0.45 -11.14
CA MET A 172 -12.11 -0.93 -11.06
C MET A 172 -11.87 -1.37 -9.60
N GLY A 173 -12.95 -1.71 -8.90
CA GLY A 173 -12.90 -2.14 -7.50
C GLY A 173 -12.83 -0.96 -6.54
N HIS A 174 -11.64 -0.44 -6.27
CA HIS A 174 -11.43 0.69 -5.36
C HIS A 174 -11.98 2.02 -5.88
N ALA A 175 -12.35 2.91 -4.97
CA ALA A 175 -12.91 4.23 -5.32
C ALA A 175 -11.91 5.09 -6.11
N GLY A 176 -10.61 4.98 -5.81
CA GLY A 176 -9.52 5.67 -6.50
C GLY A 176 -9.04 5.00 -7.79
N ALA A 177 -9.45 3.75 -8.06
CA ALA A 177 -9.00 2.98 -9.22
C ALA A 177 -9.79 3.33 -10.48
N ILE A 178 -9.61 4.55 -10.97
CA ILE A 178 -10.26 5.07 -12.18
C ILE A 178 -9.28 5.92 -12.99
N VAL A 179 -9.20 5.69 -14.29
CA VAL A 179 -8.42 6.53 -15.22
C VAL A 179 -9.28 7.69 -15.68
N SER A 180 -8.85 8.92 -15.40
CA SER A 180 -9.52 10.15 -15.82
C SER A 180 -8.67 10.89 -16.87
N GLY A 181 -9.12 10.86 -18.12
CA GLY A 181 -8.34 11.40 -19.24
C GLY A 181 -7.03 10.63 -19.44
N ASN A 182 -5.90 11.34 -19.48
CA ASN A 182 -4.58 10.74 -19.68
C ASN A 182 -3.76 10.57 -18.38
N LYS A 183 -4.38 10.77 -17.20
CA LYS A 183 -3.70 10.65 -15.92
C LYS A 183 -4.06 9.34 -15.21
N GLY A 184 -3.09 8.76 -14.51
CA GLY A 184 -3.29 7.55 -13.71
C GLY A 184 -3.46 6.28 -14.54
N THR A 185 -2.93 6.26 -15.76
CA THR A 185 -2.94 5.04 -16.60
C THR A 185 -1.91 4.04 -16.10
N ALA A 186 -2.16 2.76 -16.34
CA ALA A 186 -1.19 1.72 -15.99
C ALA A 186 0.15 1.93 -16.71
N GLU A 187 0.10 2.32 -17.98
CA GLU A 187 1.29 2.54 -18.80
C GLU A 187 2.18 3.65 -18.23
N ALA A 188 1.59 4.79 -17.82
CA ALA A 188 2.35 5.89 -17.23
C ALA A 188 3.04 5.47 -15.92
N LYS A 189 2.33 4.71 -15.07
CA LYS A 189 2.88 4.20 -13.81
C LYS A 189 3.99 3.17 -14.03
N ILE A 190 3.79 2.23 -14.96
CA ILE A 190 4.80 1.23 -15.35
C ILE A 190 6.06 1.92 -15.87
N GLN A 191 5.89 2.94 -16.73
CA GLN A 191 7.02 3.70 -17.27
C GLN A 191 7.78 4.43 -16.16
N ALA A 192 7.07 5.15 -15.28
CA ALA A 192 7.68 5.89 -14.17
C ALA A 192 8.49 4.97 -13.25
N LEU A 193 7.92 3.81 -12.86
CA LEU A 193 8.60 2.84 -12.01
C LEU A 193 9.81 2.21 -12.70
N THR A 194 9.71 1.91 -14.00
CA THR A 194 10.83 1.40 -14.80
C THR A 194 11.98 2.43 -14.88
N ASP A 195 11.64 3.71 -15.12
CA ASP A 195 12.61 4.81 -15.17
C ASP A 195 13.24 5.11 -13.79
N ALA A 196 12.57 4.69 -12.72
CA ALA A 196 13.10 4.74 -11.36
C ALA A 196 14.01 3.56 -11.02
N GLY A 197 14.17 2.58 -11.91
CA GLY A 197 15.00 1.40 -11.70
C GLY A 197 14.27 0.21 -11.05
N ALA A 198 12.95 0.29 -10.86
CA ALA A 198 12.18 -0.85 -10.39
C ALA A 198 11.98 -1.90 -11.50
N ILE A 199 11.96 -3.17 -11.11
CA ILE A 199 11.60 -4.27 -11.99
C ILE A 199 10.08 -4.38 -12.02
N VAL A 200 9.44 -3.98 -13.12
CA VAL A 200 7.98 -4.04 -13.24
C VAL A 200 7.55 -5.33 -13.93
N VAL A 201 6.82 -6.18 -13.21
CA VAL A 201 6.34 -7.47 -13.70
C VAL A 201 4.94 -7.33 -14.32
N LYS A 202 4.61 -8.24 -15.24
CA LYS A 202 3.34 -8.21 -15.99
C LYS A 202 2.21 -8.89 -15.25
N THR A 203 2.51 -9.85 -14.40
CA THR A 203 1.53 -10.61 -13.63
C THR A 203 1.98 -10.76 -12.17
N PRO A 204 1.05 -10.87 -11.21
CA PRO A 204 1.41 -11.07 -9.80
C PRO A 204 2.24 -12.33 -9.55
N THR A 205 2.09 -13.34 -10.39
CA THR A 205 2.81 -14.63 -10.28
C THR A 205 4.30 -14.54 -10.67
N GLU A 206 4.73 -13.40 -11.18
CA GLU A 206 6.14 -13.14 -11.54
C GLU A 206 6.90 -12.41 -10.43
N ILE A 207 6.22 -11.95 -9.38
CA ILE A 207 6.81 -11.10 -8.32
C ILE A 207 7.98 -11.79 -7.62
N GLY A 208 7.94 -13.10 -7.46
CA GLY A 208 9.00 -13.86 -6.77
C GLY A 208 10.05 -14.48 -7.70
N LYS A 209 9.99 -14.24 -9.00
CA LYS A 209 10.92 -14.78 -10.00
C LYS A 209 12.01 -13.80 -10.34
#